data_ecf3b7cfcd8202a8447fd38d28584745
#
_entry.id   ecf3b7cfcd8202a8447fd38d28584745
#
_cell.length_a   1.000
_cell.length_b   1.000
_cell.length_c   1.000
_cell.angle_alpha   90.00
_cell.angle_beta   90.00
_cell.angle_gamma   90.00
#
_symmetry.space_group_name_H-M   'P 1'
#
loop_
_entity.id
_entity.type
_entity.pdbx_description
1 polymer ?
#
loop_
_entity_poly.entity_id
_entity_poly.type
_entity_poly.pdbx_seq_one_letter_code
_entity_poly.pdbx_strand_id
1 'polypeptide(L)'
;MPQYRSRTSTAGRNMAGARALWRATGMKDGDFEKPIIAIANSFTQFVPGHVHLKDLGQLVAREIEAAGGVAKEFNTIAVDDGIAMGHGGMLYSLPSRELIADSVEYMCNAHTADALVCISNCDKITPGMLMAALRLNIPAIFVSGGPMEAGKVKWEAKVISLDLVDAMVKAADKNCSDEEVDAIERSACPTCGSCSGMFTANSMNCLTEALGLSLPGNGTTLATHADRERLFKEAGRRIVDLARRYYEKDDASVLPRSIASFKAFENAISLDVAMGGSTNTVLHLLAAAREAGVDFTMKDIDRISRHVPCLCKVAPAIADVHIEDVHRAGGIMSILGELDRAGLLHTDVPTVHSASMAEALDKWDIKRTSDEAVHTFYRAAPGGVPTQVAFSQDRRWKELDADRAHGIIRDKAHAFTADGGLAVLYGNIAEKGCIVKTAGVDESIWKFTGKACVFESQEDAVDGILGEKVQAGDVVVIRYEGPKGGPGMQEMLYPTSYLKSRGLGAQCALLTDGRFSGGTSGLSIGHASPEAACGGAIALVEDGDTIEIDIPNRRIHLAIADAELARRRAAMEAKGNAAWKPVKRERLVSAALQAYAALTTSADTGAVRDVTQVQR
;
A
#
# COMPACT_ATOMS: atom_id res chain seq x y z
N MET A 1 -27.21 -22.92 -8.31
CA MET A 1 -25.77 -23.00 -8.68
C MET A 1 -25.54 -22.10 -9.86
N PRO A 2 -24.65 -21.12 -9.77
CA PRO A 2 -24.28 -20.30 -10.91
C PRO A 2 -23.54 -21.16 -11.94
N GLN A 3 -23.69 -20.81 -13.22
CA GLN A 3 -22.91 -21.45 -14.28
C GLN A 3 -21.56 -20.76 -14.40
N TYR A 4 -20.52 -21.49 -14.84
CA TYR A 4 -19.25 -20.89 -15.24
C TYR A 4 -19.50 -19.77 -16.26
N ARG A 5 -18.92 -18.59 -16.03
CA ARG A 5 -19.03 -17.44 -16.93
C ARG A 5 -18.49 -17.77 -18.33
N SER A 6 -17.41 -18.56 -18.35
CA SER A 6 -16.74 -19.02 -19.57
C SER A 6 -17.66 -19.83 -20.50
N ARG A 7 -18.78 -20.39 -19.99
CA ARG A 7 -19.78 -21.06 -20.83
C ARG A 7 -20.34 -20.15 -21.93
N THR A 8 -20.32 -18.83 -21.73
CA THR A 8 -20.69 -17.83 -22.74
C THR A 8 -19.91 -17.99 -24.05
N SER A 9 -18.62 -18.34 -23.98
CA SER A 9 -17.74 -18.49 -25.16
C SER A 9 -17.35 -19.94 -25.44
N THR A 10 -17.56 -20.87 -24.48
CA THR A 10 -17.14 -22.27 -24.60
C THR A 10 -18.29 -23.22 -24.96
N ALA A 11 -19.55 -22.82 -24.78
CA ALA A 11 -20.71 -23.68 -25.02
C ALA A 11 -21.61 -23.20 -26.17
N GLY A 12 -22.43 -24.14 -26.69
CA GLY A 12 -23.41 -23.86 -27.73
C GLY A 12 -22.84 -23.79 -29.16
N ARG A 13 -23.70 -24.14 -30.15
CA ARG A 13 -23.30 -24.21 -31.57
C ARG A 13 -22.84 -22.86 -32.11
N ASN A 14 -23.49 -21.77 -31.69
CA ASN A 14 -23.17 -20.41 -32.15
C ASN A 14 -21.79 -19.91 -31.72
N MET A 15 -21.20 -20.52 -30.68
CA MET A 15 -19.86 -20.18 -30.17
C MET A 15 -18.74 -21.00 -30.83
N ALA A 16 -19.00 -21.65 -31.97
CA ALA A 16 -17.98 -22.40 -32.69
C ALA A 16 -16.77 -21.53 -33.07
N GLY A 17 -17.00 -20.29 -33.48
CA GLY A 17 -15.93 -19.33 -33.80
C GLY A 17 -15.07 -18.99 -32.58
N ALA A 18 -15.68 -18.70 -31.44
CA ALA A 18 -14.96 -18.47 -30.17
C ALA A 18 -14.14 -19.69 -29.76
N ARG A 19 -14.72 -20.91 -29.84
CA ARG A 19 -13.98 -22.14 -29.54
C ARG A 19 -12.82 -22.40 -30.52
N ALA A 20 -12.95 -22.04 -31.79
CA ALA A 20 -11.85 -22.13 -32.74
C ALA A 20 -10.67 -21.24 -32.30
N LEU A 21 -10.94 -20.02 -31.84
CA LEU A 21 -9.92 -19.12 -31.30
C LEU A 21 -9.32 -19.65 -29.97
N TRP A 22 -10.15 -20.18 -29.08
CA TRP A 22 -9.67 -20.84 -27.85
C TRP A 22 -8.74 -22.02 -28.16
N ARG A 23 -9.05 -22.81 -29.20
CA ARG A 23 -8.15 -23.89 -29.66
C ARG A 23 -6.82 -23.34 -30.17
N ALA A 24 -6.83 -22.23 -30.88
CA ALA A 24 -5.61 -21.56 -31.34
C ALA A 24 -4.74 -21.06 -30.17
N THR A 25 -5.32 -20.84 -28.99
CA THR A 25 -4.58 -20.54 -27.74
C THR A 25 -4.18 -21.80 -26.95
N GLY A 26 -4.33 -23.02 -27.53
CA GLY A 26 -3.90 -24.28 -26.96
C GLY A 26 -4.97 -25.08 -26.21
N MET A 27 -6.23 -24.63 -26.12
CA MET A 27 -7.30 -25.40 -25.48
C MET A 27 -7.69 -26.64 -26.28
N LYS A 28 -7.91 -27.76 -25.58
CA LYS A 28 -8.31 -29.07 -26.12
C LYS A 28 -9.78 -29.34 -25.82
N ASP A 29 -10.33 -30.44 -26.39
CA ASP A 29 -11.75 -30.81 -26.23
C ASP A 29 -12.19 -30.89 -24.77
N GLY A 30 -11.39 -31.53 -23.92
CA GLY A 30 -11.70 -31.68 -22.49
C GLY A 30 -11.57 -30.40 -21.64
N ASP A 31 -11.12 -29.29 -22.22
CA ASP A 31 -10.90 -28.03 -21.48
C ASP A 31 -12.14 -27.13 -21.49
N PHE A 32 -13.05 -27.32 -22.46
CA PHE A 32 -14.22 -26.45 -22.60
C PHE A 32 -15.27 -26.59 -21.48
N GLU A 33 -15.13 -27.59 -20.63
CA GLU A 33 -16.02 -27.79 -19.46
C GLU A 33 -15.38 -27.40 -18.13
N LYS A 34 -14.09 -27.05 -18.15
CA LYS A 34 -13.33 -26.63 -16.97
C LYS A 34 -13.47 -25.13 -16.74
N PRO A 35 -13.28 -24.64 -15.50
CA PRO A 35 -13.21 -23.20 -15.23
C PRO A 35 -11.98 -22.59 -15.91
N ILE A 36 -12.17 -21.43 -16.55
CA ILE A 36 -11.08 -20.62 -17.10
C ILE A 36 -10.62 -19.64 -16.00
N ILE A 37 -9.39 -19.81 -15.55
CA ILE A 37 -8.77 -19.02 -14.50
C ILE A 37 -7.84 -17.98 -15.14
N ALA A 38 -8.16 -16.71 -14.97
CA ALA A 38 -7.29 -15.61 -15.37
C ALA A 38 -6.12 -15.47 -14.38
N ILE A 39 -4.92 -15.27 -14.89
CA ILE A 39 -3.74 -14.90 -14.12
C ILE A 39 -3.34 -13.49 -14.54
N ALA A 40 -3.63 -12.51 -13.69
CA ALA A 40 -3.15 -11.14 -13.87
C ALA A 40 -1.74 -11.04 -13.31
N ASN A 41 -0.73 -11.00 -14.18
CA ASN A 41 0.67 -10.82 -13.81
C ASN A 41 1.06 -9.34 -14.03
N SER A 42 1.97 -8.84 -13.22
CA SER A 42 2.49 -7.47 -13.32
C SER A 42 4.00 -7.41 -13.60
N PHE A 43 4.53 -8.43 -14.25
CA PHE A 43 5.94 -8.45 -14.67
C PHE A 43 6.33 -7.21 -15.46
N THR A 44 7.45 -6.62 -15.11
CA THR A 44 8.15 -5.60 -15.89
C THR A 44 9.63 -5.57 -15.51
N GLN A 45 10.48 -5.07 -16.40
CA GLN A 45 11.90 -4.86 -16.13
C GLN A 45 12.19 -3.50 -15.48
N PHE A 46 11.19 -2.61 -15.37
CA PHE A 46 11.33 -1.28 -14.78
C PHE A 46 11.21 -1.25 -13.26
N VAL A 47 10.75 -2.33 -12.62
CA VAL A 47 10.39 -2.33 -11.19
C VAL A 47 11.13 -3.46 -10.47
N PRO A 48 12.03 -3.18 -9.50
CA PRO A 48 12.78 -4.20 -8.77
C PRO A 48 11.88 -5.27 -8.13
N GLY A 49 10.70 -4.87 -7.66
CA GLY A 49 9.69 -5.76 -7.11
C GLY A 49 9.02 -6.69 -8.13
N HIS A 50 9.24 -6.50 -9.44
CA HIS A 50 8.53 -7.18 -10.52
C HIS A 50 9.42 -7.89 -11.53
N VAL A 51 10.73 -7.63 -11.54
CA VAL A 51 11.68 -8.23 -12.52
C VAL A 51 11.70 -9.74 -12.50
N HIS A 52 11.45 -10.35 -11.33
CA HIS A 52 11.44 -11.79 -11.13
C HIS A 52 10.07 -12.47 -11.39
N LEU A 53 9.02 -11.69 -11.69
CA LEU A 53 7.66 -12.24 -11.88
C LEU A 53 7.44 -12.88 -13.26
N LYS A 54 8.39 -12.74 -14.20
CA LYS A 54 8.25 -13.14 -15.59
C LYS A 54 7.69 -14.56 -15.78
N ASP A 55 8.27 -15.52 -15.07
CA ASP A 55 7.91 -16.93 -15.23
C ASP A 55 7.01 -17.46 -14.10
N LEU A 56 6.66 -16.62 -13.13
CA LEU A 56 5.85 -17.03 -11.98
C LEU A 56 4.37 -17.23 -12.34
N GLY A 57 3.86 -16.50 -13.34
CA GLY A 57 2.54 -16.78 -13.90
C GLY A 57 2.44 -18.18 -14.49
N GLN A 58 3.48 -18.65 -15.17
CA GLN A 58 3.55 -20.01 -15.71
C GLN A 58 3.72 -21.07 -14.62
N LEU A 59 4.35 -20.74 -13.49
CA LEU A 59 4.37 -21.62 -12.31
C LEU A 59 2.95 -21.83 -11.77
N VAL A 60 2.19 -20.74 -11.58
CA VAL A 60 0.79 -20.79 -11.15
C VAL A 60 -0.07 -21.51 -12.18
N ALA A 61 0.14 -21.28 -13.48
CA ALA A 61 -0.62 -21.92 -14.56
C ALA A 61 -0.51 -23.46 -14.50
N ARG A 62 0.70 -23.99 -14.28
CA ARG A 62 0.89 -25.45 -14.13
C ARG A 62 0.11 -26.05 -12.96
N GLU A 63 0.03 -25.34 -11.84
CA GLU A 63 -0.72 -25.80 -10.67
C GLU A 63 -2.24 -25.71 -10.89
N ILE A 64 -2.73 -24.69 -11.59
CA ILE A 64 -4.13 -24.57 -12.01
C ILE A 64 -4.51 -25.73 -12.93
N GLU A 65 -3.69 -26.03 -13.93
CA GLU A 65 -3.93 -27.11 -14.88
C GLU A 65 -3.91 -28.48 -14.17
N ALA A 66 -2.94 -28.71 -13.29
CA ALA A 66 -2.85 -29.92 -12.48
C ALA A 66 -4.06 -30.10 -11.56
N ALA A 67 -4.63 -28.98 -11.04
CA ALA A 67 -5.86 -29.00 -10.24
C ALA A 67 -7.15 -29.14 -11.09
N GLY A 68 -7.04 -29.12 -12.43
CA GLY A 68 -8.15 -29.32 -13.36
C GLY A 68 -8.87 -28.04 -13.79
N GLY A 69 -8.22 -26.90 -13.73
CA GLY A 69 -8.64 -25.65 -14.36
C GLY A 69 -7.97 -25.42 -15.73
N VAL A 70 -8.32 -24.34 -16.40
CA VAL A 70 -7.64 -23.82 -17.59
C VAL A 70 -7.02 -22.47 -17.26
N ALA A 71 -5.71 -22.36 -17.30
CA ALA A 71 -5.01 -21.14 -17.00
C ALA A 71 -4.88 -20.24 -18.24
N LYS A 72 -5.13 -18.94 -18.09
CA LYS A 72 -4.90 -17.91 -19.09
C LYS A 72 -4.22 -16.71 -18.45
N GLU A 73 -2.95 -16.50 -18.76
CA GLU A 73 -2.14 -15.40 -18.25
C GLU A 73 -2.22 -14.17 -19.14
N PHE A 74 -2.25 -13.00 -18.52
CA PHE A 74 -2.04 -11.71 -19.17
C PHE A 74 -1.26 -10.78 -18.23
N ASN A 75 -0.64 -9.74 -18.80
CA ASN A 75 0.08 -8.74 -18.02
C ASN A 75 -0.67 -7.42 -17.94
N THR A 76 -0.57 -6.77 -16.77
CA THR A 76 -0.85 -5.35 -16.59
C THR A 76 0.43 -4.56 -16.41
N ILE A 77 0.34 -3.22 -16.40
CA ILE A 77 1.47 -2.35 -16.14
C ILE A 77 1.87 -2.35 -14.67
N ALA A 78 3.10 -1.94 -14.41
CA ALA A 78 3.57 -1.56 -13.08
C ALA A 78 4.46 -0.32 -13.19
N VAL A 79 4.24 0.68 -12.33
CA VAL A 79 5.06 1.88 -12.18
C VAL A 79 5.84 1.76 -10.89
N ASP A 80 7.13 2.08 -10.91
CA ASP A 80 7.97 2.09 -9.72
C ASP A 80 7.91 3.46 -9.04
N ASP A 81 7.42 3.49 -7.80
CA ASP A 81 7.31 4.73 -7.04
C ASP A 81 8.70 5.25 -6.62
N GLY A 82 9.65 4.36 -6.31
CA GLY A 82 11.00 4.73 -5.89
C GLY A 82 11.79 5.40 -7.03
N ILE A 83 11.77 4.81 -8.23
CA ILE A 83 12.44 5.36 -9.43
C ILE A 83 11.73 6.64 -9.91
N ALA A 84 10.42 6.74 -9.76
CA ALA A 84 9.64 7.92 -10.14
C ALA A 84 9.70 9.06 -9.10
N MET A 85 10.22 8.81 -7.91
CA MET A 85 10.23 9.75 -6.79
C MET A 85 11.07 10.99 -7.11
N GLY A 86 10.56 12.18 -6.76
CA GLY A 86 11.28 13.45 -6.88
C GLY A 86 11.29 14.08 -8.26
N HIS A 87 10.59 13.53 -9.23
CA HIS A 87 10.40 14.13 -10.56
C HIS A 87 9.00 13.86 -11.12
N GLY A 88 8.68 14.46 -12.26
CA GLY A 88 7.33 14.40 -12.87
C GLY A 88 6.80 12.99 -13.20
N GLY A 89 7.64 11.96 -13.18
CA GLY A 89 7.24 10.56 -13.29
C GLY A 89 6.30 10.13 -12.16
N MET A 90 6.46 10.71 -10.97
CA MET A 90 5.65 10.37 -9.80
C MET A 90 4.17 10.71 -9.94
N LEU A 91 3.82 11.63 -10.82
CA LEU A 91 2.43 11.98 -11.15
C LEU A 91 1.65 10.80 -11.76
N TYR A 92 2.35 9.85 -12.39
CA TYR A 92 1.73 8.67 -13.03
C TYR A 92 1.51 7.51 -12.07
N SER A 93 2.11 7.54 -10.87
CA SER A 93 2.04 6.43 -9.91
C SER A 93 0.60 6.16 -9.48
N LEU A 94 -0.07 7.06 -8.77
CA LEU A 94 -1.44 6.83 -8.28
C LEU A 94 -2.46 6.61 -9.42
N PRO A 95 -2.45 7.37 -10.54
CA PRO A 95 -3.33 7.11 -11.66
C PRO A 95 -3.18 5.71 -12.27
N SER A 96 -1.99 5.10 -12.19
CA SER A 96 -1.78 3.72 -12.66
C SER A 96 -2.62 2.70 -11.92
N ARG A 97 -2.98 2.94 -10.64
CA ARG A 97 -3.88 2.09 -9.86
C ARG A 97 -5.23 1.90 -10.55
N GLU A 98 -5.83 2.99 -11.04
CA GLU A 98 -7.11 2.95 -11.76
C GLU A 98 -6.97 2.21 -13.10
N LEU A 99 -5.87 2.46 -13.81
CA LEU A 99 -5.60 1.83 -15.11
C LEU A 99 -5.35 0.33 -14.95
N ILE A 100 -4.65 -0.09 -13.89
CA ILE A 100 -4.47 -1.50 -13.54
C ILE A 100 -5.81 -2.17 -13.25
N ALA A 101 -6.66 -1.53 -12.43
CA ALA A 101 -7.99 -2.04 -12.12
C ALA A 101 -8.82 -2.23 -13.39
N ASP A 102 -8.83 -1.25 -14.29
CA ASP A 102 -9.53 -1.33 -15.56
C ASP A 102 -8.97 -2.44 -16.45
N SER A 103 -7.65 -2.55 -16.58
CA SER A 103 -7.03 -3.56 -17.46
C SER A 103 -7.41 -4.99 -17.06
N VAL A 104 -7.43 -5.26 -15.74
CA VAL A 104 -7.84 -6.57 -15.20
C VAL A 104 -9.33 -6.80 -15.42
N GLU A 105 -10.16 -5.80 -15.16
CA GLU A 105 -11.60 -5.86 -15.40
C GLU A 105 -11.91 -6.13 -16.88
N TYR A 106 -11.27 -5.40 -17.80
CA TYR A 106 -11.45 -5.60 -19.25
C TYR A 106 -11.11 -7.02 -19.68
N MET A 107 -9.95 -7.53 -19.25
CA MET A 107 -9.52 -8.89 -19.64
C MET A 107 -10.47 -9.95 -19.11
N CYS A 108 -10.85 -9.87 -17.83
CA CYS A 108 -11.72 -10.86 -17.22
C CYS A 108 -13.17 -10.81 -17.75
N ASN A 109 -13.70 -9.62 -18.04
CA ASN A 109 -15.06 -9.48 -18.55
C ASN A 109 -15.15 -9.81 -20.04
N ALA A 110 -14.21 -9.31 -20.87
CA ALA A 110 -14.22 -9.58 -22.31
C ALA A 110 -14.05 -11.08 -22.63
N HIS A 111 -13.24 -11.79 -21.83
CA HIS A 111 -12.98 -13.22 -22.02
C HIS A 111 -13.77 -14.12 -21.09
N THR A 112 -14.67 -13.54 -20.28
CA THR A 112 -15.57 -14.27 -19.37
C THR A 112 -14.84 -15.25 -18.44
N ALA A 113 -13.71 -14.81 -17.83
CA ALA A 113 -12.96 -15.62 -16.90
C ALA A 113 -13.81 -15.97 -15.65
N ASP A 114 -13.65 -17.19 -15.14
CA ASP A 114 -14.42 -17.70 -14.01
C ASP A 114 -13.81 -17.34 -12.66
N ALA A 115 -12.49 -17.19 -12.59
CA ALA A 115 -11.77 -16.83 -11.38
C ALA A 115 -10.46 -16.11 -11.73
N LEU A 116 -9.81 -15.51 -10.72
CA LEU A 116 -8.68 -14.63 -10.89
C LEU A 116 -7.56 -14.91 -9.89
N VAL A 117 -6.32 -15.08 -10.38
CA VAL A 117 -5.11 -15.00 -9.57
C VAL A 117 -4.45 -13.65 -9.82
N CYS A 118 -4.16 -12.90 -8.77
CA CYS A 118 -3.46 -11.63 -8.82
C CYS A 118 -2.00 -11.79 -8.40
N ILE A 119 -1.06 -11.66 -9.34
CA ILE A 119 0.38 -11.65 -9.08
C ILE A 119 0.83 -10.20 -9.07
N SER A 120 0.91 -9.60 -7.89
CA SER A 120 1.26 -8.21 -7.64
C SER A 120 2.47 -8.10 -6.73
N ASN A 121 3.02 -6.91 -6.53
CA ASN A 121 4.03 -6.70 -5.48
C ASN A 121 4.13 -5.25 -4.99
N CYS A 122 4.23 -4.27 -5.89
CA CYS A 122 4.50 -2.88 -5.53
C CYS A 122 3.24 -2.03 -5.32
N ASP A 123 3.47 -0.79 -4.95
CA ASP A 123 2.60 0.18 -4.28
C ASP A 123 1.20 0.33 -4.87
N LYS A 124 1.08 0.48 -6.19
CA LYS A 124 -0.20 0.76 -6.85
C LYS A 124 -0.79 -0.47 -7.50
N ILE A 125 0.03 -1.50 -7.69
CA ILE A 125 -0.36 -2.73 -8.39
C ILE A 125 -1.26 -3.58 -7.50
N THR A 126 -0.84 -3.83 -6.26
CA THR A 126 -1.67 -4.60 -5.31
C THR A 126 -3.03 -3.96 -5.08
N PRO A 127 -3.15 -2.64 -4.77
CA PRO A 127 -4.47 -2.02 -4.63
C PRO A 127 -5.25 -1.92 -5.96
N GLY A 128 -4.59 -1.74 -7.10
CA GLY A 128 -5.27 -1.75 -8.41
C GLY A 128 -5.91 -3.10 -8.72
N MET A 129 -5.19 -4.20 -8.50
CA MET A 129 -5.73 -5.56 -8.65
C MET A 129 -6.81 -5.86 -7.60
N LEU A 130 -6.69 -5.33 -6.36
CA LEU A 130 -7.70 -5.48 -5.33
C LEU A 130 -9.02 -4.80 -5.73
N MET A 131 -8.95 -3.58 -6.26
CA MET A 131 -10.12 -2.89 -6.82
C MET A 131 -10.77 -3.73 -7.92
N ALA A 132 -9.99 -4.28 -8.86
CA ALA A 132 -10.52 -5.13 -9.93
C ALA A 132 -11.19 -6.41 -9.39
N ALA A 133 -10.56 -7.11 -8.44
CA ALA A 133 -11.12 -8.32 -7.84
C ALA A 133 -12.47 -8.05 -7.15
N LEU A 134 -12.57 -6.90 -6.46
CA LEU A 134 -13.81 -6.47 -5.80
C LEU A 134 -14.89 -6.02 -6.80
N ARG A 135 -14.52 -5.34 -7.90
CA ARG A 135 -15.47 -5.01 -9.00
C ARG A 135 -16.04 -6.25 -9.64
N LEU A 136 -15.16 -7.16 -10.05
CA LEU A 136 -15.53 -8.40 -10.74
C LEU A 136 -16.35 -9.34 -9.85
N ASN A 137 -16.01 -9.41 -8.59
CA ASN A 137 -16.63 -10.30 -7.59
C ASN A 137 -16.74 -11.76 -8.06
N ILE A 138 -15.70 -12.25 -8.73
CA ILE A 138 -15.46 -13.65 -9.05
C ILE A 138 -14.43 -14.21 -8.06
N PRO A 139 -14.37 -15.53 -7.78
CA PRO A 139 -13.36 -16.09 -6.89
C PRO A 139 -11.96 -15.57 -7.24
N ALA A 140 -11.25 -15.04 -6.25
CA ALA A 140 -9.95 -14.41 -6.47
C ALA A 140 -8.97 -14.73 -5.33
N ILE A 141 -7.68 -14.82 -5.65
CA ILE A 141 -6.59 -14.98 -4.68
C ILE A 141 -5.40 -14.11 -5.06
N PHE A 142 -4.73 -13.55 -4.04
CA PHE A 142 -3.51 -12.77 -4.22
C PHE A 142 -2.27 -13.58 -3.84
N VAL A 143 -1.24 -13.46 -4.65
CA VAL A 143 0.11 -13.93 -4.34
C VAL A 143 1.12 -12.87 -4.77
N SER A 144 1.79 -12.24 -3.81
CA SER A 144 2.76 -11.19 -4.10
C SER A 144 4.13 -11.74 -4.48
N GLY A 145 4.91 -10.93 -5.21
CA GLY A 145 6.31 -11.25 -5.52
C GLY A 145 7.22 -11.33 -4.30
N GLY A 146 6.84 -10.72 -3.19
CA GLY A 146 7.56 -10.70 -1.92
C GLY A 146 8.49 -9.51 -1.73
N PRO A 147 8.85 -9.21 -0.48
CA PRO A 147 9.81 -8.18 -0.14
C PRO A 147 11.24 -8.57 -0.52
N MET A 148 12.09 -7.56 -0.78
CA MET A 148 13.55 -7.76 -0.91
C MET A 148 14.19 -7.93 0.46
N GLU A 149 15.41 -8.46 0.48
CA GLU A 149 16.25 -8.49 1.67
C GLU A 149 16.67 -7.06 2.04
N ALA A 150 16.89 -6.79 3.34
CA ALA A 150 17.47 -5.54 3.80
C ALA A 150 18.90 -5.40 3.27
N GLY A 151 19.24 -4.20 2.80
CA GLY A 151 20.59 -3.86 2.40
C GLY A 151 21.57 -3.94 3.58
N LYS A 152 22.82 -4.29 3.32
CA LYS A 152 23.87 -4.32 4.35
C LYS A 152 25.17 -3.77 3.78
N VAL A 153 25.72 -2.77 4.43
CA VAL A 153 27.04 -2.24 4.10
C VAL A 153 27.97 -2.38 5.30
N LYS A 154 29.21 -2.75 5.02
CA LYS A 154 30.27 -2.71 6.03
C LYS A 154 31.00 -1.38 5.90
N TRP A 155 30.76 -0.50 6.86
CA TRP A 155 31.44 0.78 6.93
C TRP A 155 32.32 0.81 8.20
N GLU A 156 33.62 1.06 8.02
CA GLU A 156 34.63 0.90 9.07
C GLU A 156 34.60 -0.51 9.69
N ALA A 157 34.25 -0.64 10.97
CA ALA A 157 34.18 -1.94 11.67
C ALA A 157 32.74 -2.41 11.91
N LYS A 158 31.71 -1.66 11.42
CA LYS A 158 30.29 -1.94 11.66
C LYS A 158 29.59 -2.42 10.40
N VAL A 159 28.65 -3.34 10.55
CA VAL A 159 27.67 -3.68 9.52
C VAL A 159 26.41 -2.88 9.80
N ILE A 160 25.98 -2.08 8.83
CA ILE A 160 24.81 -1.21 8.93
C ILE A 160 23.74 -1.81 8.00
N SER A 161 22.52 -1.97 8.51
CA SER A 161 21.34 -2.30 7.69
C SER A 161 20.88 -1.04 6.97
N LEU A 162 20.42 -1.20 5.74
CA LEU A 162 20.06 -0.09 4.85
C LEU A 162 18.77 -0.38 4.10
N ASP A 163 18.12 0.68 3.70
CA ASP A 163 17.04 0.68 2.71
C ASP A 163 17.19 1.84 1.71
N LEU A 164 16.20 1.98 0.81
CA LEU A 164 16.16 3.05 -0.19
C LEU A 164 16.24 4.45 0.44
N VAL A 165 15.59 4.66 1.59
CA VAL A 165 15.53 5.97 2.26
C VAL A 165 16.90 6.39 2.79
N ASP A 166 17.69 5.42 3.28
CA ASP A 166 19.06 5.71 3.74
C ASP A 166 19.93 6.23 2.60
N ALA A 167 19.82 5.64 1.40
CA ALA A 167 20.54 6.14 0.22
C ALA A 167 20.14 7.58 -0.11
N MET A 168 18.83 7.91 -0.08
CA MET A 168 18.34 9.26 -0.37
C MET A 168 18.77 10.28 0.68
N VAL A 169 18.70 9.93 1.97
CA VAL A 169 19.07 10.83 3.08
C VAL A 169 20.58 11.10 3.05
N LYS A 170 21.39 10.07 2.81
CA LYS A 170 22.85 10.20 2.76
C LYS A 170 23.33 10.99 1.54
N ALA A 171 22.70 10.79 0.38
CA ALA A 171 23.00 11.58 -0.81
C ALA A 171 22.70 13.09 -0.62
N ALA A 172 21.76 13.43 0.28
CA ALA A 172 21.42 14.81 0.61
C ALA A 172 22.31 15.42 1.71
N ASP A 173 23.08 14.61 2.44
CA ASP A 173 23.96 15.05 3.53
C ASP A 173 25.30 15.56 2.98
N LYS A 174 25.53 16.87 3.04
CA LYS A 174 26.76 17.51 2.58
C LYS A 174 28.04 17.05 3.31
N ASN A 175 27.89 16.38 4.46
CA ASN A 175 29.04 15.85 5.23
C ASN A 175 29.39 14.41 4.84
N CYS A 176 28.55 13.76 4.04
CA CYS A 176 28.79 12.41 3.52
C CYS A 176 29.70 12.50 2.30
N SER A 177 30.74 11.64 2.22
CA SER A 177 31.61 11.62 1.04
C SER A 177 30.95 10.89 -0.13
N ASP A 178 31.41 11.18 -1.35
CA ASP A 178 30.91 10.49 -2.56
C ASP A 178 31.17 8.96 -2.49
N GLU A 179 32.28 8.53 -1.86
CA GLU A 179 32.60 7.11 -1.66
C GLU A 179 31.62 6.45 -0.69
N GLU A 180 31.19 7.15 0.37
CA GLU A 180 30.18 6.65 1.29
C GLU A 180 28.81 6.53 0.60
N VAL A 181 28.42 7.54 -0.17
CA VAL A 181 27.18 7.51 -0.96
C VAL A 181 27.18 6.35 -1.95
N ASP A 182 28.27 6.14 -2.72
CA ASP A 182 28.42 5.03 -3.68
C ASP A 182 28.32 3.66 -2.99
N ALA A 183 28.94 3.50 -1.82
CA ALA A 183 28.87 2.26 -1.06
C ALA A 183 27.46 1.94 -0.57
N ILE A 184 26.73 2.96 -0.13
CA ILE A 184 25.32 2.84 0.31
C ILE A 184 24.41 2.54 -0.89
N GLU A 185 24.53 3.27 -1.99
CA GLU A 185 23.74 3.08 -3.21
C GLU A 185 23.84 1.63 -3.72
N ARG A 186 25.06 1.08 -3.77
CA ARG A 186 25.30 -0.32 -4.20
C ARG A 186 24.73 -1.37 -3.27
N SER A 187 24.43 -1.01 -2.04
CA SER A 187 24.07 -1.95 -0.98
C SER A 187 22.61 -1.85 -0.53
N ALA A 188 21.95 -0.72 -0.75
CA ALA A 188 20.64 -0.42 -0.19
C ALA A 188 19.50 -1.34 -0.71
N CYS A 189 19.57 -1.76 -1.97
CA CYS A 189 18.57 -2.60 -2.63
C CYS A 189 19.23 -3.85 -3.25
N PRO A 190 19.59 -4.87 -2.44
CA PRO A 190 20.48 -5.95 -2.90
C PRO A 190 19.77 -7.01 -3.75
N THR A 191 18.45 -7.17 -3.66
CA THR A 191 17.75 -8.28 -4.31
C THR A 191 16.52 -7.82 -5.08
N CYS A 192 15.94 -8.71 -5.88
CA CYS A 192 14.57 -8.52 -6.34
C CYS A 192 13.60 -8.53 -5.16
N GLY A 193 12.43 -7.94 -5.35
CA GLY A 193 11.40 -7.82 -4.33
C GLY A 193 10.91 -6.38 -4.17
N SER A 194 9.82 -6.20 -3.45
CA SER A 194 9.36 -4.90 -2.98
C SER A 194 10.31 -4.36 -1.90
N CYS A 195 10.05 -3.17 -1.35
CA CYS A 195 10.91 -2.58 -0.32
C CYS A 195 11.17 -3.53 0.85
N SER A 196 12.33 -3.40 1.53
CA SER A 196 12.66 -4.19 2.72
C SER A 196 11.98 -3.69 4.00
N GLY A 197 11.54 -2.42 4.04
CA GLY A 197 10.83 -1.81 5.17
C GLY A 197 9.31 -1.87 5.04
N MET A 198 8.60 -1.25 6.00
CA MET A 198 7.12 -1.13 6.02
C MET A 198 6.68 0.11 5.23
N PHE A 199 6.97 0.10 3.94
CA PHE A 199 6.48 1.07 2.97
C PHE A 199 5.15 0.61 2.37
N THR A 200 4.60 1.36 1.42
CA THR A 200 3.27 1.10 0.88
C THR A 200 3.13 -0.29 0.24
N ALA A 201 4.13 -0.75 -0.51
CA ALA A 201 4.13 -2.06 -1.16
C ALA A 201 3.93 -3.20 -0.14
N ASN A 202 4.80 -3.27 0.88
CA ASN A 202 4.72 -4.30 1.90
C ASN A 202 3.48 -4.14 2.77
N SER A 203 3.09 -2.91 3.13
CA SER A 203 1.84 -2.67 3.85
C SER A 203 0.66 -3.27 3.10
N MET A 204 0.49 -2.98 1.81
CA MET A 204 -0.62 -3.53 1.02
C MET A 204 -0.57 -5.05 0.88
N ASN A 205 0.63 -5.64 0.70
CA ASN A 205 0.79 -7.11 0.64
C ASN A 205 0.43 -7.78 1.99
N CYS A 206 0.75 -7.14 3.12
CA CYS A 206 0.34 -7.58 4.46
C CYS A 206 -1.19 -7.43 4.66
N LEU A 207 -1.77 -6.31 4.19
CA LEU A 207 -3.20 -6.07 4.33
C LEU A 207 -4.07 -7.05 3.54
N THR A 208 -3.57 -7.62 2.42
CA THR A 208 -4.29 -8.70 1.73
C THR A 208 -4.42 -9.97 2.58
N GLU A 209 -3.48 -10.23 3.52
CA GLU A 209 -3.62 -11.32 4.50
C GLU A 209 -4.71 -11.01 5.52
N ALA A 210 -4.73 -9.81 6.08
CA ALA A 210 -5.74 -9.38 7.06
C ALA A 210 -7.15 -9.29 6.46
N LEU A 211 -7.26 -8.91 5.18
CA LEU A 211 -8.51 -8.96 4.41
C LEU A 211 -8.98 -10.39 4.10
N GLY A 212 -8.10 -11.39 4.28
CA GLY A 212 -8.42 -12.79 3.99
C GLY A 212 -8.29 -13.19 2.51
N LEU A 213 -7.67 -12.37 1.65
CA LEU A 213 -7.58 -12.59 0.19
C LEU A 213 -6.24 -13.17 -0.27
N SER A 214 -5.28 -13.38 0.63
CA SER A 214 -4.00 -14.04 0.35
C SER A 214 -3.66 -15.11 1.39
N LEU A 215 -2.61 -15.87 1.10
CA LEU A 215 -2.12 -16.92 2.00
C LEU A 215 -1.24 -16.33 3.11
N PRO A 216 -1.17 -16.97 4.31
CA PRO A 216 -0.25 -16.58 5.36
C PRO A 216 1.20 -16.56 4.90
N GLY A 217 1.90 -15.47 5.26
CA GLY A 217 3.27 -15.20 4.83
C GLY A 217 3.39 -14.48 3.49
N ASN A 218 2.26 -14.14 2.85
CA ASN A 218 2.25 -13.41 1.58
C ASN A 218 3.03 -12.09 1.66
N GLY A 219 2.83 -11.30 2.71
CA GLY A 219 3.48 -9.99 2.89
C GLY A 219 4.90 -10.05 3.44
N THR A 220 5.32 -11.17 4.04
CA THR A 220 6.57 -11.19 4.83
C THR A 220 7.64 -12.17 4.35
N THR A 221 7.29 -13.23 3.58
CA THR A 221 8.29 -14.14 3.01
C THR A 221 9.09 -13.43 1.93
N LEU A 222 10.41 -13.45 2.00
CA LEU A 222 11.31 -12.78 1.03
C LEU A 222 11.11 -13.32 -0.40
N ALA A 223 11.28 -12.45 -1.40
CA ALA A 223 11.19 -12.79 -2.82
C ALA A 223 12.21 -13.86 -3.24
N THR A 224 13.40 -13.80 -2.64
CA THR A 224 14.51 -14.71 -2.90
C THR A 224 14.39 -16.06 -2.19
N HIS A 225 13.55 -16.18 -1.15
CA HIS A 225 13.48 -17.39 -0.35
C HIS A 225 12.63 -18.49 -0.99
N ALA A 226 13.13 -19.73 -0.97
CA ALA A 226 12.49 -20.91 -1.58
C ALA A 226 11.07 -21.20 -1.05
N ASP A 227 10.78 -20.86 0.21
CA ASP A 227 9.43 -21.06 0.78
C ASP A 227 8.36 -20.22 0.06
N ARG A 228 8.74 -19.14 -0.63
CA ARG A 228 7.79 -18.35 -1.42
C ARG A 228 7.25 -19.12 -2.63
N GLU A 229 8.03 -19.99 -3.24
CA GLU A 229 7.55 -20.84 -4.33
C GLU A 229 6.30 -21.64 -3.93
N ARG A 230 6.24 -22.09 -2.66
CA ARG A 230 5.08 -22.80 -2.12
C ARG A 230 3.81 -21.94 -2.14
N LEU A 231 3.91 -20.63 -1.87
CA LEU A 231 2.76 -19.72 -1.90
C LEU A 231 2.18 -19.61 -3.33
N PHE A 232 3.03 -19.52 -4.35
CA PHE A 232 2.59 -19.50 -5.75
C PHE A 232 1.91 -20.81 -6.16
N LYS A 233 2.49 -21.94 -5.79
CA LYS A 233 1.91 -23.26 -6.06
C LYS A 233 0.57 -23.44 -5.36
N GLU A 234 0.48 -23.08 -4.08
CA GLU A 234 -0.77 -23.20 -3.33
C GLU A 234 -1.85 -22.23 -3.85
N ALA A 235 -1.51 -21.02 -4.24
CA ALA A 235 -2.45 -20.09 -4.86
C ALA A 235 -3.07 -20.67 -6.14
N GLY A 236 -2.25 -21.33 -6.99
CA GLY A 236 -2.74 -22.01 -8.21
C GLY A 236 -3.72 -23.15 -7.93
N ARG A 237 -3.46 -23.96 -6.90
CA ARG A 237 -4.39 -25.03 -6.49
C ARG A 237 -5.65 -24.49 -5.86
N ARG A 238 -5.49 -23.53 -4.95
CA ARG A 238 -6.57 -22.95 -4.16
C ARG A 238 -7.60 -22.22 -5.01
N ILE A 239 -7.19 -21.50 -6.05
CA ILE A 239 -8.12 -20.76 -6.91
C ILE A 239 -9.08 -21.70 -7.66
N VAL A 240 -8.63 -22.90 -8.04
CA VAL A 240 -9.50 -23.90 -8.68
C VAL A 240 -10.52 -24.44 -7.68
N ASP A 241 -10.12 -24.69 -6.42
CA ASP A 241 -11.05 -25.09 -5.36
C ASP A 241 -12.10 -23.99 -5.09
N LEU A 242 -11.67 -22.71 -4.97
CA LEU A 242 -12.58 -21.59 -4.77
C LEU A 242 -13.58 -21.45 -5.93
N ALA A 243 -13.12 -21.61 -7.17
CA ALA A 243 -14.00 -21.61 -8.34
C ALA A 243 -15.05 -22.73 -8.27
N ARG A 244 -14.63 -23.97 -7.97
CA ARG A 244 -15.56 -25.11 -7.82
C ARG A 244 -16.53 -24.92 -6.67
N ARG A 245 -16.09 -24.39 -5.53
CA ARG A 245 -16.98 -24.09 -4.41
C ARG A 245 -18.08 -23.13 -4.83
N TYR A 246 -17.75 -22.06 -5.52
CA TYR A 246 -18.74 -21.10 -5.98
C TYR A 246 -19.65 -21.67 -7.07
N TYR A 247 -19.10 -22.19 -8.17
CA TYR A 247 -19.91 -22.59 -9.33
C TYR A 247 -20.57 -23.96 -9.19
N GLU A 248 -19.95 -24.92 -8.50
CA GLU A 248 -20.47 -26.29 -8.40
C GLU A 248 -21.20 -26.57 -7.07
N LYS A 249 -20.93 -25.77 -6.01
CA LYS A 249 -21.52 -25.96 -4.68
C LYS A 249 -22.36 -24.77 -4.21
N ASP A 250 -22.50 -23.74 -5.04
CA ASP A 250 -23.24 -22.51 -4.74
C ASP A 250 -22.76 -21.76 -3.48
N ASP A 251 -21.44 -21.86 -3.20
CA ASP A 251 -20.84 -21.27 -2.02
C ASP A 251 -20.35 -19.85 -2.31
N ALA A 252 -21.21 -18.86 -2.06
CA ALA A 252 -20.87 -17.44 -2.25
C ALA A 252 -19.91 -16.89 -1.19
N SER A 253 -19.61 -17.63 -0.12
CA SER A 253 -18.70 -17.16 0.94
C SER A 253 -17.25 -16.97 0.45
N VAL A 254 -16.89 -17.61 -0.68
CA VAL A 254 -15.57 -17.54 -1.32
C VAL A 254 -15.39 -16.31 -2.23
N LEU A 255 -16.43 -15.53 -2.44
CA LEU A 255 -16.36 -14.34 -3.30
C LEU A 255 -15.61 -13.21 -2.60
N PRO A 256 -14.83 -12.40 -3.34
CA PRO A 256 -14.06 -11.29 -2.76
C PRO A 256 -14.88 -10.33 -1.89
N ARG A 257 -16.10 -9.97 -2.29
CA ARG A 257 -16.99 -9.07 -1.49
C ARG A 257 -17.55 -9.75 -0.24
N SER A 258 -17.65 -11.08 -0.22
CA SER A 258 -18.06 -11.83 0.98
C SER A 258 -16.92 -11.93 1.98
N ILE A 259 -15.68 -12.07 1.49
CA ILE A 259 -14.47 -12.12 2.31
C ILE A 259 -14.12 -10.73 2.81
N ALA A 260 -13.97 -9.75 1.93
CA ALA A 260 -13.65 -8.35 2.24
C ALA A 260 -14.89 -7.59 2.75
N SER A 261 -15.48 -8.08 3.82
CA SER A 261 -16.60 -7.46 4.52
C SER A 261 -16.17 -6.23 5.33
N PHE A 262 -17.10 -5.47 5.88
CA PHE A 262 -16.81 -4.34 6.78
C PHE A 262 -15.86 -4.76 7.93
N LYS A 263 -16.10 -5.92 8.56
CA LYS A 263 -15.25 -6.48 9.61
C LYS A 263 -13.83 -6.79 9.09
N ALA A 264 -13.70 -7.28 7.87
CA ALA A 264 -12.39 -7.55 7.27
C ALA A 264 -11.62 -6.24 6.99
N PHE A 265 -12.29 -5.17 6.58
CA PHE A 265 -11.68 -3.83 6.49
C PHE A 265 -11.26 -3.30 7.85
N GLU A 266 -12.03 -3.52 8.91
CA GLU A 266 -11.62 -3.19 10.29
C GLU A 266 -10.39 -3.98 10.71
N ASN A 267 -10.30 -5.28 10.40
CA ASN A 267 -9.12 -6.10 10.64
C ASN A 267 -7.89 -5.57 9.89
N ALA A 268 -8.07 -5.18 8.63
CA ALA A 268 -6.98 -4.64 7.82
C ALA A 268 -6.44 -3.32 8.40
N ILE A 269 -7.31 -2.39 8.76
CA ILE A 269 -6.90 -1.14 9.41
C ILE A 269 -6.32 -1.38 10.82
N SER A 270 -6.84 -2.34 11.58
CA SER A 270 -6.27 -2.71 12.87
C SER A 270 -4.83 -3.21 12.73
N LEU A 271 -4.56 -4.05 11.71
CA LEU A 271 -3.21 -4.48 11.37
C LEU A 271 -2.33 -3.29 10.98
N ASP A 272 -2.82 -2.42 10.08
CA ASP A 272 -2.06 -1.28 9.57
C ASP A 272 -1.63 -0.31 10.69
N VAL A 273 -2.55 -0.02 11.60
CA VAL A 273 -2.33 0.78 12.80
C VAL A 273 -1.35 0.11 13.76
N ALA A 274 -1.49 -1.22 13.97
CA ALA A 274 -0.64 -1.98 14.89
C ALA A 274 0.80 -2.12 14.40
N MET A 275 1.03 -2.13 13.09
CA MET A 275 2.37 -2.27 12.51
C MET A 275 2.97 -0.93 12.03
N GLY A 276 2.28 0.20 12.23
CA GLY A 276 2.74 1.50 11.75
C GLY A 276 2.93 1.54 10.25
N GLY A 277 1.94 1.08 9.50
CA GLY A 277 1.98 1.00 8.04
C GLY A 277 2.07 2.34 7.34
N SER A 278 1.97 2.33 6.03
CA SER A 278 2.03 3.54 5.21
C SER A 278 0.72 4.33 5.27
N THR A 279 0.78 5.66 5.30
CA THR A 279 -0.42 6.51 5.16
C THR A 279 -1.16 6.28 3.83
N ASN A 280 -0.45 5.82 2.79
CA ASN A 280 -1.05 5.49 1.49
C ASN A 280 -2.04 4.32 1.55
N THR A 281 -1.89 3.41 2.51
CA THR A 281 -2.84 2.30 2.71
C THR A 281 -4.24 2.78 3.04
N VAL A 282 -4.36 3.88 3.79
CA VAL A 282 -5.65 4.54 4.05
C VAL A 282 -6.36 4.87 2.73
N LEU A 283 -5.63 5.52 1.80
CA LEU A 283 -6.16 5.86 0.48
C LEU A 283 -6.60 4.61 -0.30
N HIS A 284 -5.80 3.54 -0.23
CA HIS A 284 -6.07 2.32 -0.98
C HIS A 284 -7.19 1.47 -0.39
N LEU A 285 -7.31 1.42 0.94
CA LEU A 285 -8.40 0.71 1.60
C LEU A 285 -9.75 1.41 1.39
N LEU A 286 -9.79 2.76 1.42
CA LEU A 286 -11.00 3.52 1.07
C LEU A 286 -11.43 3.26 -0.38
N ALA A 287 -10.47 3.22 -1.31
CA ALA A 287 -10.75 2.87 -2.71
C ALA A 287 -11.29 1.44 -2.85
N ALA A 288 -10.66 0.47 -2.18
CA ALA A 288 -11.09 -0.93 -2.19
C ALA A 288 -12.48 -1.11 -1.56
N ALA A 289 -12.74 -0.45 -0.43
CA ALA A 289 -14.05 -0.50 0.23
C ALA A 289 -15.17 0.03 -0.67
N ARG A 290 -14.91 1.13 -1.39
CA ARG A 290 -15.84 1.66 -2.39
C ARG A 290 -16.16 0.63 -3.48
N GLU A 291 -15.15 -0.05 -4.02
CA GLU A 291 -15.36 -1.10 -5.05
C GLU A 291 -16.09 -2.34 -4.50
N ALA A 292 -15.88 -2.64 -3.22
CA ALA A 292 -16.62 -3.70 -2.53
C ALA A 292 -18.07 -3.33 -2.23
N GLY A 293 -18.44 -2.05 -2.31
CA GLY A 293 -19.73 -1.54 -1.86
C GLY A 293 -19.86 -1.49 -0.33
N VAL A 294 -18.74 -1.38 0.38
CA VAL A 294 -18.66 -1.29 1.84
C VAL A 294 -18.55 0.18 2.24
N ASP A 295 -19.45 0.65 3.12
CA ASP A 295 -19.44 2.01 3.66
C ASP A 295 -18.39 2.13 4.77
N PHE A 296 -17.13 2.18 4.35
CA PHE A 296 -15.94 2.31 5.22
C PHE A 296 -15.30 3.70 4.99
N THR A 297 -15.08 4.45 6.05
CA THR A 297 -14.78 5.88 5.98
C THR A 297 -13.56 6.28 6.84
N MET A 298 -13.09 7.51 6.67
CA MET A 298 -12.05 8.12 7.53
C MET A 298 -12.44 8.10 9.02
N LYS A 299 -13.74 8.13 9.35
CA LYS A 299 -14.23 8.07 10.73
C LYS A 299 -13.99 6.69 11.36
N ASP A 300 -14.14 5.62 10.55
CA ASP A 300 -13.87 4.26 11.01
C ASP A 300 -12.38 4.07 11.28
N ILE A 301 -11.53 4.62 10.42
CA ILE A 301 -10.07 4.63 10.57
C ILE A 301 -9.69 5.39 11.85
N ASP A 302 -10.23 6.58 12.09
CA ASP A 302 -10.00 7.35 13.31
C ASP A 302 -10.43 6.57 14.57
N ARG A 303 -11.63 5.98 14.54
CA ARG A 303 -12.15 5.17 15.64
C ARG A 303 -11.21 4.01 15.99
N ILE A 304 -10.75 3.27 14.99
CA ILE A 304 -9.86 2.12 15.18
C ILE A 304 -8.49 2.59 15.69
N SER A 305 -7.92 3.62 15.09
CA SER A 305 -6.59 4.13 15.45
C SER A 305 -6.48 4.62 16.90
N ARG A 306 -7.60 4.99 17.54
CA ARG A 306 -7.65 5.39 18.95
C ARG A 306 -7.59 4.23 19.93
N HIS A 307 -7.84 3.00 19.50
CA HIS A 307 -7.98 1.83 20.36
C HIS A 307 -6.95 0.74 20.09
N VAL A 308 -6.38 0.73 18.89
CA VAL A 308 -5.37 -0.25 18.50
C VAL A 308 -3.98 0.30 18.80
N PRO A 309 -3.20 -0.35 19.69
CA PRO A 309 -1.85 0.08 20.03
C PRO A 309 -0.86 -0.24 18.90
N CYS A 310 0.29 0.45 18.87
CA CYS A 310 1.39 0.12 17.98
C CYS A 310 2.17 -1.08 18.55
N LEU A 311 2.01 -2.26 17.94
CA LEU A 311 2.59 -3.52 18.39
C LEU A 311 3.89 -3.90 17.68
N CYS A 312 4.14 -3.29 16.51
CA CYS A 312 5.32 -3.57 15.70
C CYS A 312 5.82 -2.28 15.06
N LYS A 313 7.12 -2.03 15.12
CA LYS A 313 7.77 -0.94 14.39
C LYS A 313 8.79 -1.52 13.42
N VAL A 314 8.76 -1.06 12.19
CA VAL A 314 9.63 -1.51 11.09
C VAL A 314 10.23 -0.27 10.42
N ALA A 315 11.36 -0.40 9.77
CA ALA A 315 11.97 0.69 9.01
C ALA A 315 10.92 1.37 8.09
N PRO A 316 10.85 2.69 8.03
CA PRO A 316 11.78 3.67 8.61
C PRO A 316 11.41 4.16 10.03
N ALA A 317 10.35 3.61 10.67
CA ALA A 317 9.97 4.00 12.03
C ALA A 317 11.00 3.56 13.08
N ILE A 318 11.78 2.51 12.78
CA ILE A 318 12.95 2.05 13.53
C ILE A 318 13.99 1.52 12.51
N ALA A 319 15.25 1.91 12.62
CA ALA A 319 16.25 1.67 11.57
C ALA A 319 16.66 0.20 11.37
N ASP A 320 16.70 -0.58 12.46
CA ASP A 320 17.32 -1.92 12.44
C ASP A 320 16.33 -3.08 12.29
N VAL A 321 15.04 -2.80 12.05
CA VAL A 321 14.00 -3.82 11.90
C VAL A 321 13.40 -3.74 10.50
N HIS A 322 13.44 -4.86 9.77
CA HIS A 322 12.93 -4.97 8.41
C HIS A 322 11.85 -6.07 8.31
N ILE A 323 11.26 -6.25 7.15
CA ILE A 323 10.18 -7.24 6.94
C ILE A 323 10.65 -8.67 7.22
N GLU A 324 11.92 -8.99 6.95
CA GLU A 324 12.52 -10.30 7.27
C GLU A 324 12.49 -10.62 8.78
N ASP A 325 12.58 -9.59 9.63
CA ASP A 325 12.49 -9.73 11.09
C ASP A 325 11.05 -9.94 11.55
N VAL A 326 10.09 -9.25 10.91
CA VAL A 326 8.65 -9.49 11.15
C VAL A 326 8.29 -10.92 10.78
N HIS A 327 8.82 -11.44 9.66
CA HIS A 327 8.63 -12.84 9.27
C HIS A 327 9.14 -13.78 10.35
N ARG A 328 10.36 -13.58 10.84
CA ARG A 328 10.95 -14.36 11.93
C ARG A 328 10.12 -14.34 13.21
N ALA A 329 9.39 -13.25 13.47
CA ALA A 329 8.52 -13.10 14.63
C ALA A 329 7.13 -13.75 14.45
N GLY A 330 6.91 -14.48 13.33
CA GLY A 330 5.66 -15.16 12.99
C GLY A 330 4.77 -14.39 12.03
N GLY A 331 5.30 -13.35 11.38
CA GLY A 331 4.64 -12.62 10.30
C GLY A 331 3.33 -11.95 10.72
N ILE A 332 2.50 -11.74 9.73
CA ILE A 332 1.21 -11.05 9.90
C ILE A 332 0.25 -11.82 10.80
N MET A 333 0.24 -13.15 10.70
CA MET A 333 -0.64 -13.98 11.54
C MET A 333 -0.32 -13.83 13.03
N SER A 334 0.94 -13.57 13.40
CA SER A 334 1.30 -13.28 14.80
C SER A 334 0.86 -11.89 15.26
N ILE A 335 0.91 -10.86 14.40
CA ILE A 335 0.36 -9.53 14.76
C ILE A 335 -1.17 -9.63 14.93
N LEU A 336 -1.86 -10.29 13.99
CA LEU A 336 -3.30 -10.55 14.12
C LEU A 336 -3.63 -11.39 15.36
N GLY A 337 -2.78 -12.34 15.70
CA GLY A 337 -2.90 -13.14 16.93
C GLY A 337 -2.78 -12.29 18.20
N GLU A 338 -1.87 -11.31 18.24
CA GLU A 338 -1.79 -10.37 19.37
C GLU A 338 -2.99 -9.41 19.42
N LEU A 339 -3.50 -8.96 18.28
CA LEU A 339 -4.74 -8.18 18.18
C LEU A 339 -5.95 -8.98 18.70
N ASP A 340 -6.05 -10.26 18.37
CA ASP A 340 -7.12 -11.13 18.86
C ASP A 340 -7.03 -11.33 20.39
N ARG A 341 -5.84 -11.61 20.90
CA ARG A 341 -5.60 -11.69 22.37
C ARG A 341 -5.96 -10.39 23.10
N ALA A 342 -5.85 -9.26 22.41
CA ALA A 342 -6.24 -7.94 22.93
C ALA A 342 -7.73 -7.63 22.77
N GLY A 343 -8.52 -8.49 22.10
CA GLY A 343 -9.93 -8.27 21.78
C GLY A 343 -10.18 -7.19 20.71
N LEU A 344 -9.23 -7.02 19.78
CA LEU A 344 -9.20 -5.97 18.76
C LEU A 344 -9.28 -6.53 17.32
N LEU A 345 -9.73 -7.77 17.16
CA LEU A 345 -9.84 -8.45 15.88
C LEU A 345 -11.18 -9.15 15.72
N HIS A 346 -11.75 -9.10 14.51
CA HIS A 346 -12.90 -9.91 14.14
C HIS A 346 -12.43 -11.25 13.61
N THR A 347 -12.66 -12.33 14.36
CA THR A 347 -12.17 -13.67 14.02
C THR A 347 -13.20 -14.51 13.25
N ASP A 348 -14.44 -14.05 13.14
CA ASP A 348 -15.54 -14.71 12.45
C ASP A 348 -15.58 -14.48 10.93
N VAL A 349 -14.62 -13.73 10.38
CA VAL A 349 -14.54 -13.45 8.94
C VAL A 349 -13.88 -14.60 8.16
N PRO A 350 -14.42 -14.99 6.97
CA PRO A 350 -13.82 -16.03 6.14
C PRO A 350 -12.54 -15.54 5.46
N THR A 351 -11.72 -16.49 5.02
CA THR A 351 -10.53 -16.23 4.20
C THR A 351 -10.48 -17.18 3.00
N VAL A 352 -9.63 -16.89 2.02
CA VAL A 352 -9.42 -17.80 0.87
C VAL A 352 -8.85 -19.16 1.25
N HIS A 353 -8.31 -19.32 2.46
CA HIS A 353 -7.62 -20.54 2.91
C HIS A 353 -8.20 -21.22 4.15
N SER A 354 -9.10 -20.55 4.87
CA SER A 354 -9.73 -21.04 6.10
C SER A 354 -11.19 -20.59 6.17
N ALA A 355 -12.02 -21.33 6.87
CA ALA A 355 -13.44 -21.00 7.03
C ALA A 355 -13.64 -19.72 7.87
N SER A 356 -12.68 -19.41 8.74
CA SER A 356 -12.67 -18.18 9.55
C SER A 356 -11.24 -17.71 9.84
N MET A 357 -11.09 -16.46 10.24
CA MET A 357 -9.82 -15.94 10.75
C MET A 357 -9.39 -16.66 12.04
N ALA A 358 -10.34 -17.10 12.88
CA ALA A 358 -10.02 -17.91 14.07
C ALA A 358 -9.26 -19.19 13.69
N GLU A 359 -9.79 -19.96 12.72
CA GLU A 359 -9.13 -21.18 12.21
C GLU A 359 -7.75 -20.85 11.59
N ALA A 360 -7.65 -19.75 10.88
CA ALA A 360 -6.38 -19.28 10.31
C ALA A 360 -5.34 -19.00 11.40
N LEU A 361 -5.72 -18.31 12.48
CA LEU A 361 -4.85 -18.03 13.61
C LEU A 361 -4.44 -19.29 14.37
N ASP A 362 -5.35 -20.22 14.61
CA ASP A 362 -5.03 -21.48 15.30
C ASP A 362 -3.98 -22.30 14.54
N LYS A 363 -3.98 -22.18 13.21
CA LYS A 363 -3.02 -22.88 12.36
C LYS A 363 -1.70 -22.12 12.18
N TRP A 364 -1.71 -20.80 12.09
CA TRP A 364 -0.56 -20.02 11.61
C TRP A 364 0.05 -19.06 12.62
N ASP A 365 -0.62 -18.73 13.73
CA ASP A 365 0.01 -17.94 14.80
C ASP A 365 0.99 -18.83 15.58
N ILE A 366 2.27 -18.47 15.57
CA ILE A 366 3.35 -19.26 16.22
C ILE A 366 3.15 -19.44 17.74
N LYS A 367 2.27 -18.69 18.37
CA LYS A 367 1.91 -18.85 19.80
C LYS A 367 0.75 -19.83 20.02
N ARG A 368 0.03 -20.21 18.98
CA ARG A 368 -1.12 -21.14 19.05
C ARG A 368 -0.78 -22.50 18.48
N THR A 369 -0.11 -22.51 17.33
CA THR A 369 0.22 -23.74 16.64
C THR A 369 1.42 -24.46 17.25
N SER A 370 1.37 -25.78 17.26
CA SER A 370 2.52 -26.64 17.56
C SER A 370 3.08 -27.31 16.30
N ASP A 371 2.61 -26.91 15.10
CA ASP A 371 3.06 -27.48 13.83
C ASP A 371 4.48 -26.97 13.51
N GLU A 372 5.46 -27.90 13.58
CA GLU A 372 6.85 -27.61 13.27
C GLU A 372 7.07 -27.15 11.82
N ALA A 373 6.19 -27.52 10.89
CA ALA A 373 6.25 -27.04 9.52
C ALA A 373 5.96 -25.53 9.44
N VAL A 374 5.03 -25.02 10.26
CA VAL A 374 4.75 -23.58 10.37
C VAL A 374 5.91 -22.84 11.06
N HIS A 375 6.44 -23.39 12.15
CA HIS A 375 7.62 -22.81 12.80
C HIS A 375 8.82 -22.78 11.85
N THR A 376 9.04 -23.82 11.07
CA THR A 376 10.11 -23.87 10.06
C THR A 376 9.89 -22.82 8.97
N PHE A 377 8.66 -22.63 8.51
CA PHE A 377 8.32 -21.62 7.52
C PHE A 377 8.70 -20.22 8.01
N TYR A 378 8.34 -19.85 9.23
CA TYR A 378 8.67 -18.54 9.78
C TYR A 378 10.14 -18.36 10.17
N ARG A 379 10.95 -19.41 10.14
CA ARG A 379 12.41 -19.32 10.27
C ARG A 379 13.12 -18.98 8.97
N ALA A 380 12.42 -18.77 7.85
CA ALA A 380 13.04 -18.32 6.60
C ALA A 380 13.88 -17.04 6.83
N ALA A 381 15.12 -17.06 6.37
CA ALA A 381 16.10 -16.03 6.64
C ALA A 381 16.69 -15.46 5.33
N PRO A 382 17.18 -14.20 5.33
CA PRO A 382 17.84 -13.62 4.16
C PRO A 382 19.08 -14.42 3.77
N GLY A 383 19.32 -14.55 2.47
CA GLY A 383 20.50 -15.20 1.92
C GLY A 383 21.76 -14.36 2.09
N GLY A 384 21.61 -13.06 2.07
CA GLY A 384 22.71 -12.09 2.17
C GLY A 384 23.57 -12.04 0.90
N VAL A 385 23.00 -12.43 -0.25
CA VAL A 385 23.70 -12.42 -1.55
C VAL A 385 22.85 -11.60 -2.53
N PRO A 386 23.41 -10.55 -3.16
CA PRO A 386 22.69 -9.79 -4.19
C PRO A 386 22.24 -10.69 -5.35
N THR A 387 20.93 -10.65 -5.67
CA THR A 387 20.35 -11.47 -6.73
C THR A 387 18.98 -10.96 -7.20
N GLN A 388 18.66 -11.15 -8.48
CA GLN A 388 17.33 -10.94 -9.03
C GLN A 388 16.57 -12.27 -9.25
N VAL A 389 17.13 -13.40 -8.80
CA VAL A 389 16.55 -14.73 -9.02
C VAL A 389 15.61 -15.09 -7.87
N ALA A 390 14.32 -15.25 -8.18
CA ALA A 390 13.33 -15.73 -7.22
C ALA A 390 13.71 -17.11 -6.67
N PHE A 391 13.37 -17.36 -5.39
CA PHE A 391 13.48 -18.67 -4.74
C PHE A 391 14.90 -19.27 -4.68
N SER A 392 15.93 -18.43 -4.88
CA SER A 392 17.34 -18.87 -4.96
C SER A 392 18.02 -19.07 -3.61
N GLN A 393 17.31 -18.76 -2.50
CA GLN A 393 17.85 -18.81 -1.13
C GLN A 393 17.00 -19.75 -0.26
N ASP A 394 17.65 -20.45 0.68
CA ASP A 394 16.99 -21.41 1.57
C ASP A 394 17.47 -21.33 3.04
N ARG A 395 18.17 -20.25 3.39
CA ARG A 395 18.69 -20.04 4.74
C ARG A 395 17.57 -19.93 5.77
N ARG A 396 17.88 -20.36 7.01
CA ARG A 396 16.92 -20.30 8.11
C ARG A 396 17.57 -19.73 9.37
N TRP A 397 16.78 -18.97 10.10
CA TRP A 397 17.12 -18.60 11.47
C TRP A 397 17.14 -19.86 12.35
N LYS A 398 18.00 -19.88 13.36
CA LYS A 398 18.04 -20.96 14.35
C LYS A 398 16.75 -21.00 15.17
N GLU A 399 16.25 -19.82 15.55
CA GLU A 399 15.12 -19.63 16.44
C GLU A 399 14.19 -18.55 15.90
N LEU A 400 12.89 -18.67 16.22
CA LEU A 400 11.89 -17.63 16.03
C LEU A 400 12.09 -16.52 17.08
N ASP A 401 11.62 -15.31 16.76
CA ASP A 401 11.40 -14.28 17.76
C ASP A 401 9.99 -14.43 18.34
N ALA A 402 9.89 -15.09 19.48
CA ALA A 402 8.63 -15.30 20.21
C ALA A 402 8.47 -14.38 21.43
N ASP A 403 9.44 -13.50 21.71
CA ASP A 403 9.38 -12.54 22.82
C ASP A 403 8.36 -11.44 22.49
N ARG A 404 7.28 -11.37 23.26
CA ARG A 404 6.23 -10.37 23.09
C ARG A 404 6.39 -9.16 24.00
N ALA A 405 7.38 -9.17 24.88
CA ALA A 405 7.70 -8.02 25.72
C ALA A 405 8.75 -7.11 25.08
N HIS A 406 9.80 -7.68 24.49
CA HIS A 406 10.95 -6.93 23.97
C HIS A 406 11.27 -7.23 22.51
N GLY A 407 10.61 -8.23 21.89
CA GLY A 407 10.84 -8.64 20.52
C GLY A 407 10.28 -7.67 19.47
N ILE A 408 10.30 -8.14 18.23
CA ILE A 408 9.85 -7.39 17.04
C ILE A 408 8.33 -7.13 17.07
N ILE A 409 7.55 -8.18 17.41
CA ILE A 409 6.10 -8.07 17.61
C ILE A 409 5.84 -8.12 19.10
N ARG A 410 5.18 -7.11 19.64
CA ARG A 410 4.88 -6.97 21.06
C ARG A 410 3.41 -7.26 21.36
N ASP A 411 3.11 -7.66 22.60
CA ASP A 411 1.75 -7.73 23.07
C ASP A 411 1.22 -6.34 23.49
N LYS A 412 -0.08 -6.26 23.81
CA LYS A 412 -0.73 -5.00 24.21
C LYS A 412 -0.10 -4.36 25.45
N ALA A 413 0.39 -5.15 26.40
CA ALA A 413 0.97 -4.63 27.65
C ALA A 413 2.35 -3.97 27.41
N HIS A 414 3.05 -4.38 26.37
CA HIS A 414 4.40 -3.92 26.02
C HIS A 414 4.43 -3.15 24.69
N ALA A 415 3.27 -2.68 24.22
CA ALA A 415 3.16 -1.92 22.98
C ALA A 415 4.13 -0.73 22.95
N PHE A 416 4.60 -0.38 21.76
CA PHE A 416 5.48 0.79 21.57
C PHE A 416 4.77 2.10 21.95
N THR A 417 3.48 2.20 21.62
CA THR A 417 2.59 3.31 22.02
C THR A 417 1.19 2.76 22.25
N ALA A 418 0.47 3.33 23.21
CA ALA A 418 -0.93 2.97 23.48
C ALA A 418 -1.88 3.50 22.38
N ASP A 419 -1.51 4.61 21.73
CA ASP A 419 -2.13 5.16 20.53
C ASP A 419 -1.50 4.49 19.31
N GLY A 420 -2.26 4.34 18.23
CA GLY A 420 -1.81 3.58 17.07
C GLY A 420 -0.68 4.24 16.27
N GLY A 421 -0.11 3.48 15.33
CA GLY A 421 0.94 3.97 14.45
C GLY A 421 0.47 4.95 13.36
N LEU A 422 -0.85 5.17 13.22
CA LEU A 422 -1.49 6.13 12.32
C LEU A 422 -2.55 6.94 13.06
N ALA A 423 -2.75 8.20 12.68
CA ALA A 423 -3.80 9.05 13.26
C ALA A 423 -4.46 9.93 12.20
N VAL A 424 -5.78 10.07 12.29
CA VAL A 424 -6.56 11.02 11.48
C VAL A 424 -6.76 12.31 12.28
N LEU A 425 -6.46 13.45 11.68
CA LEU A 425 -6.68 14.77 12.30
C LEU A 425 -7.78 15.52 11.54
N TYR A 426 -8.56 16.32 12.27
CA TYR A 426 -9.64 17.14 11.74
C TYR A 426 -9.51 18.58 12.19
N GLY A 427 -10.02 19.51 11.40
CA GLY A 427 -10.11 20.93 11.73
C GLY A 427 -10.46 21.78 10.53
N ASN A 428 -10.44 23.11 10.73
CA ASN A 428 -10.85 24.05 9.69
C ASN A 428 -9.96 24.05 8.43
N ILE A 429 -8.75 23.46 8.51
CA ILE A 429 -7.82 23.32 7.38
C ILE A 429 -7.98 21.97 6.67
N ALA A 430 -8.55 20.98 7.34
CA ALA A 430 -8.81 19.64 6.82
C ALA A 430 -10.15 19.12 7.39
N GLU A 431 -11.26 19.67 6.91
CA GLU A 431 -12.61 19.38 7.42
C GLU A 431 -13.03 17.93 7.25
N LYS A 432 -12.57 17.27 6.18
CA LYS A 432 -12.81 15.86 5.89
C LYS A 432 -11.69 14.93 6.37
N GLY A 433 -10.70 15.50 7.06
CA GLY A 433 -9.58 14.79 7.66
C GLY A 433 -8.28 14.89 6.87
N CYS A 434 -7.21 14.59 7.56
CA CYS A 434 -5.86 14.37 7.05
C CYS A 434 -5.22 13.24 7.88
N ILE A 435 -4.10 12.69 7.40
CA ILE A 435 -3.48 11.52 8.01
C ILE A 435 -2.03 11.78 8.40
N VAL A 436 -1.61 11.24 9.54
CA VAL A 436 -0.22 11.27 10.01
C VAL A 436 0.24 9.88 10.45
N LYS A 437 1.48 9.51 10.10
CA LYS A 437 2.14 8.28 10.57
C LYS A 437 2.79 8.56 11.92
N THR A 438 2.07 8.32 13.01
CA THR A 438 2.52 8.59 14.38
C THR A 438 3.66 7.68 14.84
N ALA A 439 3.75 6.45 14.29
CA ALA A 439 4.84 5.52 14.58
C ALA A 439 6.24 6.10 14.29
N GLY A 440 6.34 7.05 13.37
CA GLY A 440 7.59 7.73 12.98
C GLY A 440 7.77 9.14 13.58
N VAL A 441 6.90 9.56 14.49
CA VAL A 441 6.92 10.91 15.11
C VAL A 441 7.30 10.80 16.58
N ASP A 442 8.28 11.60 17.01
CA ASP A 442 8.62 11.72 18.44
C ASP A 442 7.45 12.32 19.22
N GLU A 443 7.09 11.72 20.36
CA GLU A 443 5.94 12.16 21.15
C GLU A 443 6.09 13.60 21.66
N SER A 444 7.31 14.12 21.81
CA SER A 444 7.57 15.49 22.23
C SER A 444 7.03 16.54 21.27
N ILE A 445 6.81 16.17 19.99
CA ILE A 445 6.25 17.05 18.95
C ILE A 445 4.84 16.65 18.51
N TRP A 446 4.16 15.78 19.25
CA TRP A 446 2.75 15.46 18.98
C TRP A 446 1.81 16.64 19.17
N LYS A 447 2.24 17.64 19.93
CA LYS A 447 1.64 18.97 19.98
C LYS A 447 2.62 19.96 19.40
N PHE A 448 2.24 20.58 18.30
CA PHE A 448 3.10 21.51 17.56
C PHE A 448 2.31 22.75 17.15
N THR A 449 2.92 23.91 17.32
CA THR A 449 2.38 25.17 16.84
C THR A 449 3.48 25.90 16.08
N GLY A 450 3.22 26.25 14.82
CA GLY A 450 4.22 26.87 13.97
C GLY A 450 3.65 27.88 12.99
N LYS A 451 4.55 28.59 12.33
CA LYS A 451 4.21 29.53 11.26
C LYS A 451 4.19 28.83 9.92
N ALA A 452 3.17 29.07 9.12
CA ALA A 452 3.07 28.53 7.77
C ALA A 452 4.15 29.13 6.87
N CYS A 453 4.89 28.24 6.19
CA CYS A 453 5.74 28.55 5.05
C CYS A 453 5.14 27.85 3.83
N VAL A 454 4.51 28.60 2.91
CA VAL A 454 3.62 28.07 1.88
C VAL A 454 4.32 27.88 0.54
N PHE A 455 4.09 26.72 -0.09
CA PHE A 455 4.58 26.36 -1.42
C PHE A 455 3.45 25.77 -2.27
N GLU A 456 3.50 25.99 -3.59
CA GLU A 456 2.47 25.51 -4.53
C GLU A 456 2.91 24.30 -5.34
N SER A 457 4.09 23.74 -5.03
CA SER A 457 4.60 22.49 -5.60
C SER A 457 5.63 21.85 -4.67
N GLN A 458 5.92 20.55 -4.90
CA GLN A 458 7.02 19.86 -4.24
C GLN A 458 8.36 20.51 -4.57
N GLU A 459 8.56 20.88 -5.83
CA GLU A 459 9.79 21.45 -6.35
C GLU A 459 10.10 22.77 -5.62
N ASP A 460 9.12 23.68 -5.52
CA ASP A 460 9.27 24.95 -4.78
C ASP A 460 9.59 24.71 -3.30
N ALA A 461 8.97 23.69 -2.70
CA ALA A 461 9.22 23.33 -1.30
C ALA A 461 10.64 22.81 -1.09
N VAL A 462 11.14 21.98 -1.99
CA VAL A 462 12.53 21.48 -1.99
C VAL A 462 13.50 22.64 -2.09
N ASP A 463 13.30 23.53 -3.05
CA ASP A 463 14.13 24.74 -3.23
C ASP A 463 14.09 25.64 -2.00
N GLY A 464 12.91 25.82 -1.40
CA GLY A 464 12.74 26.62 -0.18
C GLY A 464 13.42 26.01 1.05
N ILE A 465 13.41 24.68 1.18
CA ILE A 465 14.10 23.96 2.26
C ILE A 465 15.61 24.08 2.09
N LEU A 466 16.14 23.78 0.90
CA LEU A 466 17.58 23.83 0.61
C LEU A 466 18.12 25.24 0.60
N GLY A 467 17.31 26.21 0.13
CA GLY A 467 17.63 27.63 0.08
C GLY A 467 17.39 28.39 1.41
N GLU A 468 17.17 27.66 2.51
CA GLU A 468 17.05 28.21 3.88
C GLU A 468 15.85 29.16 4.11
N LYS A 469 14.84 29.15 3.24
CA LYS A 469 13.57 29.85 3.49
C LYS A 469 12.83 29.24 4.68
N VAL A 470 12.88 27.91 4.84
CA VAL A 470 12.27 27.19 5.95
C VAL A 470 13.18 27.24 7.17
N GLN A 471 12.61 27.62 8.32
CA GLN A 471 13.29 27.76 9.59
C GLN A 471 12.72 26.81 10.66
N ALA A 472 13.47 26.61 11.75
CA ALA A 472 12.97 25.85 12.90
C ALA A 472 11.69 26.49 13.47
N GLY A 473 10.68 25.66 13.71
CA GLY A 473 9.36 26.11 14.19
C GLY A 473 8.33 26.33 13.08
N ASP A 474 8.70 26.17 11.81
CA ASP A 474 7.77 26.34 10.69
C ASP A 474 6.88 25.11 10.46
N VAL A 475 5.69 25.36 9.91
CA VAL A 475 4.85 24.38 9.24
C VAL A 475 4.99 24.58 7.73
N VAL A 476 5.66 23.65 7.07
CA VAL A 476 5.83 23.67 5.61
C VAL A 476 4.52 23.21 4.98
N VAL A 477 3.81 24.11 4.30
CA VAL A 477 2.54 23.83 3.63
C VAL A 477 2.79 23.66 2.14
N ILE A 478 2.57 22.43 1.62
CA ILE A 478 2.69 22.10 0.20
C ILE A 478 1.30 21.82 -0.33
N ARG A 479 0.76 22.69 -1.16
CA ARG A 479 -0.62 22.62 -1.66
C ARG A 479 -0.69 22.45 -3.17
N TYR A 480 -1.87 22.07 -3.68
CA TYR A 480 -2.11 21.72 -5.10
C TYR A 480 -1.33 20.48 -5.57
N GLU A 481 -0.98 19.60 -4.65
CA GLU A 481 -0.38 18.29 -4.95
C GLU A 481 -1.38 17.13 -4.73
N GLY A 482 -2.65 17.45 -4.52
CA GLY A 482 -3.73 16.47 -4.37
C GLY A 482 -4.07 15.70 -5.65
N PRO A 483 -5.06 14.79 -5.59
CA PRO A 483 -5.48 13.94 -6.72
C PRO A 483 -5.80 14.75 -7.99
N LYS A 484 -6.57 15.81 -7.86
CA LYS A 484 -6.97 16.70 -8.96
C LYS A 484 -5.93 17.79 -9.22
N GLY A 485 -5.43 18.41 -8.16
CA GLY A 485 -4.54 19.58 -8.24
C GLY A 485 -3.15 19.23 -8.72
N GLY A 486 -2.63 18.05 -8.41
CA GLY A 486 -1.31 17.58 -8.80
C GLY A 486 -1.04 17.61 -10.31
N PRO A 487 -1.88 17.03 -11.19
CA PRO A 487 -2.75 15.90 -10.93
C PRO A 487 -1.97 14.60 -10.66
N GLY A 488 -2.64 13.65 -10.03
CA GLY A 488 -2.04 12.34 -9.74
C GLY A 488 -1.51 12.18 -8.32
N MET A 489 -1.66 13.22 -7.49
CA MET A 489 -1.32 13.15 -6.06
C MET A 489 0.06 12.55 -5.82
N GLN A 490 1.11 13.22 -6.33
CA GLN A 490 2.47 12.69 -6.25
C GLN A 490 2.87 12.39 -4.80
N GLU A 491 3.62 11.30 -4.65
CA GLU A 491 4.18 10.89 -3.37
C GLU A 491 5.48 11.65 -3.12
N MET A 492 5.57 12.33 -1.99
CA MET A 492 6.69 13.18 -1.66
C MET A 492 7.56 12.53 -0.58
N LEU A 493 8.86 12.41 -0.86
CA LEU A 493 9.87 11.97 0.10
C LEU A 493 10.97 13.01 0.25
N TYR A 494 11.35 13.71 -0.81
CA TYR A 494 12.44 14.69 -0.80
C TYR A 494 12.25 15.83 0.21
N PRO A 495 11.07 16.48 0.33
CA PRO A 495 10.89 17.53 1.34
C PRO A 495 11.19 17.07 2.76
N THR A 496 10.75 15.84 3.11
CA THR A 496 10.97 15.25 4.44
C THR A 496 12.43 14.86 4.65
N SER A 497 13.06 14.26 3.63
CA SER A 497 14.48 13.87 3.67
C SER A 497 15.40 15.09 3.81
N TYR A 498 15.10 16.17 3.10
CA TYR A 498 15.91 17.41 3.16
C TYR A 498 15.71 18.18 4.47
N LEU A 499 14.51 18.18 5.06
CA LEU A 499 14.34 18.69 6.42
C LEU A 499 15.19 17.90 7.41
N LYS A 500 15.23 16.57 7.27
CA LYS A 500 16.04 15.70 8.12
C LYS A 500 17.54 15.97 7.93
N SER A 501 18.04 16.06 6.70
CA SER A 501 19.45 16.32 6.40
C SER A 501 19.91 17.69 6.90
N ARG A 502 18.99 18.68 6.98
CA ARG A 502 19.25 20.00 7.56
C ARG A 502 19.10 20.06 9.09
N GLY A 503 18.82 18.94 9.76
CA GLY A 503 18.58 18.90 11.21
C GLY A 503 17.23 19.49 11.64
N LEU A 504 16.33 19.78 10.71
CA LEU A 504 15.01 20.38 10.98
C LEU A 504 13.89 19.35 11.17
N GLY A 505 14.15 18.06 10.98
CA GLY A 505 13.15 17.01 10.97
C GLY A 505 12.32 16.86 12.27
N ALA A 506 12.89 17.23 13.42
CA ALA A 506 12.19 17.29 14.72
C ALA A 506 11.74 18.71 15.12
N GLN A 507 11.97 19.71 14.28
CA GLN A 507 11.72 21.12 14.58
C GLN A 507 10.69 21.76 13.66
N CYS A 508 10.28 21.06 12.59
CA CYS A 508 9.28 21.52 11.63
C CYS A 508 8.17 20.47 11.47
N ALA A 509 7.00 20.94 11.04
CA ALA A 509 5.94 20.07 10.55
C ALA A 509 5.76 20.28 9.04
N LEU A 510 5.24 19.24 8.34
CA LEU A 510 4.81 19.36 6.96
C LEU A 510 3.31 19.07 6.87
N LEU A 511 2.61 19.83 6.03
CA LEU A 511 1.20 19.66 5.73
C LEU A 511 0.98 19.71 4.22
N THR A 512 0.25 18.75 3.67
CA THR A 512 -0.05 18.72 2.22
C THR A 512 -1.43 18.12 1.92
N ASP A 513 -2.03 18.56 0.82
CA ASP A 513 -3.17 17.90 0.19
C ASP A 513 -2.74 16.75 -0.76
N GLY A 514 -1.42 16.63 -1.02
CA GLY A 514 -0.78 15.47 -1.61
C GLY A 514 -0.57 14.35 -0.60
N ARG A 515 0.45 13.53 -0.81
CA ARG A 515 0.80 12.42 0.09
C ARG A 515 2.30 12.35 0.32
N PHE A 516 2.67 11.80 1.47
CA PHE A 516 4.05 11.49 1.77
C PHE A 516 4.32 10.00 1.61
N SER A 517 5.56 9.67 1.29
CA SER A 517 6.01 8.29 1.18
C SER A 517 5.86 7.53 2.51
N GLY A 518 5.63 6.22 2.44
CA GLY A 518 5.73 5.33 3.60
C GLY A 518 7.10 5.37 4.28
N GLY A 519 8.15 5.80 3.54
CA GLY A 519 9.50 6.05 4.03
C GLY A 519 9.70 7.34 4.82
N THR A 520 8.66 8.18 4.95
CA THR A 520 8.71 9.45 5.64
C THR A 520 8.81 9.27 7.15
N SER A 521 9.66 10.07 7.79
CA SER A 521 9.76 10.24 9.25
C SER A 521 9.56 11.72 9.62
N GLY A 522 9.27 11.99 10.90
CA GLY A 522 8.94 13.33 11.40
C GLY A 522 7.46 13.68 11.24
N LEU A 523 7.07 14.87 11.70
CA LEU A 523 5.68 15.32 11.73
C LEU A 523 5.20 15.71 10.33
N SER A 524 4.82 14.70 9.54
CA SER A 524 4.37 14.86 8.16
C SER A 524 2.91 14.46 8.04
N ILE A 525 2.05 15.42 7.67
CA ILE A 525 0.60 15.30 7.63
C ILE A 525 0.16 15.41 6.17
N GLY A 526 -0.34 14.32 5.61
CA GLY A 526 -0.81 14.25 4.22
C GLY A 526 -2.32 14.14 4.09
N HIS A 527 -2.78 14.08 2.83
CA HIS A 527 -4.18 13.85 2.47
C HIS A 527 -5.15 14.91 2.99
N ALA A 528 -4.69 16.16 3.23
CA ALA A 528 -5.58 17.21 3.71
C ALA A 528 -6.79 17.37 2.77
N SER A 529 -7.97 17.09 3.29
CA SER A 529 -9.20 17.01 2.52
C SER A 529 -10.27 17.97 3.07
N PRO A 530 -10.99 18.67 2.16
CA PRO A 530 -10.83 18.71 0.70
C PRO A 530 -9.47 19.28 0.25
N GLU A 531 -8.93 18.79 -0.89
CA GLU A 531 -7.71 19.32 -1.48
C GLU A 531 -7.85 20.78 -1.95
N ALA A 532 -6.76 21.49 -2.11
CA ALA A 532 -6.74 22.90 -2.55
C ALA A 532 -7.49 23.12 -3.88
N ALA A 533 -7.29 22.23 -4.85
CA ALA A 533 -7.97 22.31 -6.16
C ALA A 533 -9.47 22.02 -6.12
N CYS A 534 -9.97 21.46 -5.01
CA CYS A 534 -11.39 21.22 -4.75
C CYS A 534 -12.00 22.24 -3.77
N GLY A 535 -11.36 23.37 -3.54
CA GLY A 535 -11.87 24.42 -2.64
C GLY A 535 -11.54 24.21 -1.17
N GLY A 536 -10.62 23.30 -0.85
CA GLY A 536 -10.16 23.07 0.52
C GLY A 536 -9.47 24.29 1.14
N ALA A 537 -9.64 24.46 2.45
CA ALA A 537 -9.09 25.61 3.17
C ALA A 537 -7.55 25.66 3.18
N ILE A 538 -6.87 24.56 2.89
CA ILE A 538 -5.42 24.55 2.69
C ILE A 538 -4.98 25.52 1.57
N ALA A 539 -5.84 25.77 0.56
CA ALA A 539 -5.60 26.78 -0.49
C ALA A 539 -5.59 28.23 0.02
N LEU A 540 -6.18 28.47 1.19
CA LEU A 540 -6.38 29.80 1.76
C LEU A 540 -5.32 30.15 2.81
N VAL A 541 -4.39 29.24 3.13
CA VAL A 541 -3.28 29.49 4.04
C VAL A 541 -2.33 30.50 3.41
N GLU A 542 -1.90 31.48 4.19
CA GLU A 542 -0.92 32.50 3.80
C GLU A 542 0.39 32.33 4.60
N ASP A 543 1.52 32.77 4.02
CA ASP A 543 2.81 32.76 4.73
C ASP A 543 2.69 33.53 6.07
N GLY A 544 3.18 32.91 7.14
CA GLY A 544 3.16 33.50 8.49
C GLY A 544 1.88 33.21 9.30
N ASP A 545 0.85 32.60 8.73
CA ASP A 545 -0.30 32.10 9.48
C ASP A 545 0.14 31.12 10.56
N THR A 546 -0.58 31.06 11.67
CA THR A 546 -0.31 30.08 12.73
C THR A 546 -1.13 28.81 12.48
N ILE A 547 -0.46 27.66 12.49
CA ILE A 547 -1.09 26.34 12.41
C ILE A 547 -0.82 25.59 13.72
N GLU A 548 -1.89 25.09 14.33
CA GLU A 548 -1.87 24.29 15.55
C GLU A 548 -2.14 22.81 15.21
N ILE A 549 -1.28 21.92 15.69
CA ILE A 549 -1.38 20.46 15.51
C ILE A 549 -1.44 19.84 16.90
N ASP A 550 -2.45 18.99 17.16
CA ASP A 550 -2.62 18.26 18.41
C ASP A 550 -3.03 16.81 18.08
N ILE A 551 -2.05 15.93 17.95
CA ILE A 551 -2.26 14.53 17.60
C ILE A 551 -3.11 13.81 18.66
N PRO A 552 -2.83 13.93 19.99
CA PRO A 552 -3.66 13.32 21.02
C PRO A 552 -5.14 13.68 20.93
N ASN A 553 -5.46 14.92 20.61
CA ASN A 553 -6.83 15.40 20.45
C ASN A 553 -7.37 15.30 19.02
N ARG A 554 -6.60 14.69 18.09
CA ARG A 554 -7.00 14.53 16.67
C ARG A 554 -7.37 15.85 16.01
N ARG A 555 -6.62 16.93 16.29
CA ARG A 555 -6.94 18.27 15.82
C ARG A 555 -5.80 18.85 14.98
N ILE A 556 -6.18 19.51 13.88
CA ILE A 556 -5.32 20.42 13.13
C ILE A 556 -6.10 21.72 12.87
N HIS A 557 -5.50 22.88 13.11
CA HIS A 557 -6.25 24.13 13.09
C HIS A 557 -5.43 25.29 12.53
N LEU A 558 -6.01 25.98 11.57
CA LEU A 558 -5.52 27.29 11.10
C LEU A 558 -6.04 28.36 12.07
N ALA A 559 -5.16 28.97 12.86
CA ALA A 559 -5.50 29.87 13.94
C ALA A 559 -5.74 31.31 13.44
N ILE A 560 -6.75 31.46 12.59
CA ILE A 560 -7.28 32.75 12.12
C ILE A 560 -8.78 32.83 12.45
N ALA A 561 -9.32 34.06 12.49
CA ALA A 561 -10.74 34.23 12.73
C ALA A 561 -11.58 33.67 11.56
N ASP A 562 -12.75 33.07 11.85
CA ASP A 562 -13.66 32.53 10.84
C ASP A 562 -14.04 33.57 9.78
N ALA A 563 -14.22 34.85 10.19
CA ALA A 563 -14.52 35.96 9.29
C ALA A 563 -13.37 36.21 8.29
N GLU A 564 -12.11 36.04 8.73
CA GLU A 564 -10.94 36.15 7.85
C GLU A 564 -10.86 34.98 6.88
N LEU A 565 -11.09 33.77 7.34
CA LEU A 565 -11.14 32.60 6.47
C LEU A 565 -12.23 32.75 5.41
N ALA A 566 -13.43 33.20 5.80
CA ALA A 566 -14.52 33.48 4.88
C ALA A 566 -14.16 34.58 3.86
N ARG A 567 -13.50 35.66 4.30
CA ARG A 567 -13.03 36.74 3.42
C ARG A 567 -12.04 36.20 2.37
N ARG A 568 -11.06 35.37 2.78
CA ARG A 568 -10.09 34.75 1.87
C ARG A 568 -10.77 33.84 0.87
N ARG A 569 -11.75 33.05 1.31
CA ARG A 569 -12.56 32.17 0.44
C ARG A 569 -13.29 32.99 -0.62
N ALA A 570 -13.99 34.03 -0.22
CA ALA A 570 -14.70 34.91 -1.16
C ALA A 570 -13.74 35.59 -2.17
N ALA A 571 -12.56 36.00 -1.72
CA ALA A 571 -11.53 36.58 -2.59
C ALA A 571 -10.94 35.52 -3.57
N MET A 572 -10.82 34.28 -3.15
CA MET A 572 -10.40 33.17 -4.02
C MET A 572 -11.46 32.86 -5.07
N GLU A 573 -12.71 32.75 -4.67
CA GLU A 573 -13.85 32.47 -5.57
C GLU A 573 -14.06 33.58 -6.61
N ALA A 574 -13.80 34.84 -6.24
CA ALA A 574 -13.87 36.01 -7.13
C ALA A 574 -12.86 35.91 -8.30
N LYS A 575 -11.83 35.08 -8.22
CA LYS A 575 -10.88 34.85 -9.33
C LYS A 575 -11.51 34.05 -10.50
N GLY A 576 -12.73 33.52 -10.35
CA GLY A 576 -13.43 32.76 -11.37
C GLY A 576 -12.63 31.54 -11.87
N ASN A 577 -12.37 31.44 -13.15
CA ASN A 577 -11.62 30.30 -13.73
C ASN A 577 -10.17 30.15 -13.24
N ALA A 578 -9.60 31.18 -12.65
CA ALA A 578 -8.26 31.14 -12.02
C ALA A 578 -8.31 30.75 -10.53
N ALA A 579 -9.52 30.60 -9.95
CA ALA A 579 -9.68 30.16 -8.57
C ALA A 579 -9.18 28.70 -8.42
N TRP A 580 -8.68 28.40 -7.22
CA TRP A 580 -8.30 27.06 -6.82
C TRP A 580 -7.22 26.40 -7.69
N LYS A 581 -6.34 27.21 -8.25
CA LYS A 581 -5.21 26.81 -9.09
C LYS A 581 -3.91 27.43 -8.59
N PRO A 582 -2.76 26.76 -8.77
CA PRO A 582 -1.46 27.35 -8.46
C PRO A 582 -1.20 28.57 -9.35
N VAL A 583 -0.49 29.57 -8.81
CA VAL A 583 -0.29 30.86 -9.51
C VAL A 583 0.89 30.80 -10.47
N LYS A 584 1.98 30.11 -10.11
CA LYS A 584 3.25 30.15 -10.84
C LYS A 584 3.78 28.79 -11.27
N ARG A 585 3.05 27.70 -10.98
CA ARG A 585 3.56 26.36 -11.27
C ARG A 585 3.48 26.06 -12.77
N GLU A 586 4.63 25.79 -13.38
CA GLU A 586 4.74 25.26 -14.72
C GLU A 586 4.88 23.74 -14.64
N ARG A 587 3.86 23.01 -15.11
CA ARG A 587 3.84 21.55 -15.11
C ARG A 587 3.18 21.02 -16.37
N LEU A 588 3.89 20.12 -17.08
CA LEU A 588 3.32 19.42 -18.23
C LEU A 588 2.33 18.37 -17.75
N VAL A 589 1.06 18.52 -18.08
CA VAL A 589 -0.01 17.56 -17.75
C VAL A 589 -0.42 16.84 -19.03
N SER A 590 -0.07 15.55 -19.12
CA SER A 590 -0.41 14.70 -20.26
C SER A 590 -1.91 14.42 -20.36
N ALA A 591 -2.39 13.94 -21.52
CA ALA A 591 -3.79 13.56 -21.73
C ALA A 591 -4.27 12.51 -20.70
N ALA A 592 -3.40 11.56 -20.33
CA ALA A 592 -3.71 10.55 -19.32
C ALA A 592 -3.95 11.16 -17.94
N LEU A 593 -3.10 12.10 -17.52
CA LEU A 593 -3.25 12.81 -16.25
C LEU A 593 -4.45 13.76 -16.25
N GLN A 594 -4.75 14.41 -17.39
CA GLN A 594 -5.96 15.22 -17.54
C GLN A 594 -7.23 14.38 -17.38
N ALA A 595 -7.28 13.21 -18.01
CA ALA A 595 -8.41 12.28 -17.88
C ALA A 595 -8.59 11.79 -16.44
N TYR A 596 -7.50 11.48 -15.73
CA TYR A 596 -7.55 11.14 -14.31
C TYR A 596 -8.10 12.31 -13.47
N ALA A 597 -7.53 13.50 -13.60
CA ALA A 597 -7.93 14.68 -12.84
C ALA A 597 -9.40 15.08 -13.05
N ALA A 598 -9.94 14.86 -14.27
CA ALA A 598 -11.34 15.19 -14.61
C ALA A 598 -12.34 14.33 -13.81
N LEU A 599 -11.97 13.11 -13.43
CA LEU A 599 -12.87 12.13 -12.83
C LEU A 599 -12.53 11.78 -11.38
N THR A 600 -11.34 12.17 -10.89
CA THR A 600 -10.90 11.75 -9.56
C THR A 600 -11.64 12.47 -8.44
N THR A 601 -11.84 11.75 -7.33
CA THR A 601 -12.33 12.28 -6.06
C THR A 601 -11.17 12.73 -5.16
N SER A 602 -11.48 13.37 -4.03
CA SER A 602 -10.48 13.74 -3.03
C SER A 602 -9.99 12.54 -2.21
N ALA A 603 -8.91 12.73 -1.45
CA ALA A 603 -8.24 11.66 -0.70
C ALA A 603 -9.12 11.01 0.38
N ASP A 604 -10.02 11.79 1.00
CA ASP A 604 -10.98 11.28 2.01
C ASP A 604 -11.90 10.17 1.51
N THR A 605 -12.01 10.01 0.20
CA THR A 605 -12.79 8.95 -0.48
C THR A 605 -11.93 8.01 -1.33
N GLY A 606 -10.62 7.99 -1.08
CA GLY A 606 -9.68 7.07 -1.74
C GLY A 606 -9.08 7.58 -3.04
N ALA A 607 -9.30 8.85 -3.44
CA ALA A 607 -8.83 9.43 -4.70
C ALA A 607 -9.16 8.51 -5.90
N VAL A 608 -10.38 8.03 -5.96
CA VAL A 608 -10.87 7.10 -6.99
C VAL A 608 -11.51 7.86 -8.14
N ARG A 609 -11.55 7.24 -9.29
CA ARG A 609 -12.29 7.74 -10.43
C ARG A 609 -13.80 7.59 -10.20
N ASP A 610 -14.54 8.68 -10.33
CA ASP A 610 -15.98 8.73 -10.21
C ASP A 610 -16.61 9.21 -11.53
N VAL A 611 -17.11 8.27 -12.31
CA VAL A 611 -17.72 8.54 -13.63
C VAL A 611 -19.02 9.34 -13.54
N THR A 612 -19.67 9.40 -12.36
CA THR A 612 -20.89 10.19 -12.19
C THR A 612 -20.63 11.69 -12.29
N GLN A 613 -19.36 12.13 -12.15
CA GLN A 613 -18.96 13.53 -12.32
C GLN A 613 -19.15 14.06 -13.75
N VAL A 614 -19.21 13.20 -14.77
CA VAL A 614 -19.44 13.60 -16.17
C VAL A 614 -20.92 13.57 -16.57
N GLN A 615 -21.79 13.09 -15.71
CA GLN A 615 -23.23 13.03 -15.95
C GLN A 615 -23.98 14.29 -15.44
N ARG A 616 -23.22 15.33 -15.07
CA ARG A 616 -23.78 16.61 -14.57
C ARG A 616 -23.74 17.69 -15.63
#